data_644f8f70465c8b279804b1a91901ae12
#
_entry.id   644f8f70465c8b279804b1a91901ae12
#
_cell.length_a   1.000
_cell.length_b   1.000
_cell.length_c   1.000
_cell.angle_alpha   90.00
_cell.angle_beta   90.00
_cell.angle_gamma   90.00
#
_symmetry.space_group_name_H-M   'P 1'
#
loop_
_entity.id
_entity.type
_entity.pdbx_description
1 polymer ?
#
loop_
_entity_poly.entity_id
_entity_poly.type
_entity_poly.pdbx_seq_one_letter_code
_entity_poly.pdbx_strand_id
1 'polypeptide(L)'
;MNHFIFSNLTPTQLQQFLTECREEEVAFGEIILQADTPRNGIYLLVSGKAEIYIPGGLTFHDEVLDIIEENELIGLSHLHETLFSQEKKQSQHHLEVRAITEAKVLFIPDHLIQQQLQNPTVKEALLKEVSARLNDVYQSLAEQMKLANKLGEEKPYIVRVQEIMTTDFHTAAPTTTATEAAQLMSNTKSTAIFIAEEGNLQGILTEQDFVKRLIATGTNPTRTTVGQIMTVNPVTIDHRAYYYEALSKMLINGINHLPVTTDKNELVGLVTLANLLQYKKEGLLQTTERLNNLTVEDLPTIKEHLYAVLATLMQQNVPIYHTLHVMNTLYDQLIEKCVQLAEQEMGPPPCEYAFYTMGSSGRKEQFLLTDQDHFLVYEKNGHDTQQYFEAFTHVIVDFLERAGYKKCKGNMMSNFEQWRGPLDQWESRLNHWVLHATEEKLLLAQNFFSCRFITGDAGLHQSFIGIIESTFHQKARIFLYRLSENERSNMIPALEQPIRSLFRRQRKEINIKKHLLFPYHHSLQILSIMHGIVYGTPLEKLQKLHERGVISENFQKDLQDAAAAILGFYVQKEWGAYKSGAELGKELQLTNLTTRQKEQWMLNTNTIKQLQTHMLSYY
;
A
#
# COMPACT_ATOMS: atom_id res chain seq x y z
N MET A 1 32.55 -27.54 -8.58
CA MET A 1 31.72 -27.40 -7.36
C MET A 1 32.64 -27.31 -6.15
N ASN A 2 32.75 -26.13 -5.56
CA ASN A 2 33.61 -25.86 -4.40
C ASN A 2 32.74 -25.70 -3.13
N HIS A 3 32.03 -26.77 -2.75
CA HIS A 3 31.21 -26.77 -1.53
C HIS A 3 31.83 -27.74 -0.51
N PHE A 4 31.74 -27.43 0.79
CA PHE A 4 32.35 -28.21 1.87
C PHE A 4 31.84 -29.67 1.93
N ILE A 5 30.61 -29.94 1.46
CA ILE A 5 30.02 -31.28 1.40
C ILE A 5 30.82 -32.22 0.48
N PHE A 6 31.54 -31.66 -0.48
CA PHE A 6 32.39 -32.40 -1.40
C PHE A 6 33.87 -32.39 -0.99
N SER A 7 34.20 -31.69 0.10
CA SER A 7 35.57 -31.63 0.60
C SER A 7 36.02 -33.04 1.04
N ASN A 8 37.22 -33.45 0.62
CA ASN A 8 37.81 -34.76 0.88
C ASN A 8 37.30 -35.93 0.04
N LEU A 9 36.49 -35.74 -0.98
CA LEU A 9 36.21 -36.74 -1.99
C LEU A 9 37.30 -36.73 -3.05
N THR A 10 37.81 -37.92 -3.37
CA THR A 10 38.65 -38.08 -4.57
C THR A 10 37.82 -37.88 -5.84
N PRO A 11 38.44 -37.55 -6.99
CA PRO A 11 37.68 -37.31 -8.23
C PRO A 11 36.75 -38.49 -8.59
N THR A 12 37.17 -39.73 -8.33
CA THR A 12 36.35 -40.93 -8.57
C THR A 12 35.18 -41.04 -7.61
N GLN A 13 35.38 -40.72 -6.32
CA GLN A 13 34.32 -40.71 -5.31
C GLN A 13 33.34 -39.57 -5.56
N LEU A 14 33.81 -38.41 -5.98
CA LEU A 14 32.93 -37.28 -6.35
C LEU A 14 32.05 -37.65 -7.54
N GLN A 15 32.59 -38.28 -8.56
CA GLN A 15 31.82 -38.72 -9.71
C GLN A 15 30.75 -39.73 -9.32
N GLN A 16 31.09 -40.71 -8.46
CA GLN A 16 30.12 -41.67 -7.93
C GLN A 16 29.04 -40.97 -7.08
N PHE A 17 29.41 -40.05 -6.20
CA PHE A 17 28.48 -39.26 -5.38
C PHE A 17 27.49 -38.50 -6.26
N LEU A 18 27.96 -37.81 -7.30
CA LEU A 18 27.13 -37.04 -8.20
C LEU A 18 26.19 -37.92 -9.05
N THR A 19 26.52 -39.18 -9.33
CA THR A 19 25.60 -40.08 -10.05
C THR A 19 24.38 -40.48 -9.22
N GLU A 20 24.46 -40.40 -7.90
CA GLU A 20 23.34 -40.67 -6.98
C GLU A 20 22.54 -39.39 -6.62
N CYS A 21 23.06 -38.22 -6.96
CA CYS A 21 22.37 -36.94 -6.84
C CYS A 21 21.51 -36.66 -8.08
N ARG A 22 20.50 -35.78 -7.92
CA ARG A 22 19.64 -35.35 -9.03
C ARG A 22 19.76 -33.86 -9.20
N GLU A 23 20.17 -33.42 -10.39
CA GLU A 23 20.19 -32.01 -10.76
C GLU A 23 18.83 -31.63 -11.34
N GLU A 24 18.24 -30.50 -10.87
CA GLU A 24 16.96 -29.98 -11.31
C GLU A 24 17.11 -28.52 -11.71
N GLU A 25 16.51 -28.14 -12.83
CA GLU A 25 16.35 -26.76 -13.25
C GLU A 25 14.99 -26.28 -12.76
N VAL A 26 14.95 -25.15 -12.06
CA VAL A 26 13.77 -24.61 -11.39
C VAL A 26 13.51 -23.24 -11.97
N ALA A 27 12.28 -23.02 -12.48
CA ALA A 27 11.87 -21.74 -13.02
C ALA A 27 11.61 -20.71 -11.93
N PHE A 28 11.61 -19.43 -12.30
CA PHE A 28 11.20 -18.35 -11.40
C PHE A 28 9.81 -18.60 -10.81
N GLY A 29 9.69 -18.50 -9.48
CA GLY A 29 8.44 -18.72 -8.74
C GLY A 29 8.09 -20.18 -8.46
N GLU A 30 8.84 -21.13 -8.97
CA GLU A 30 8.62 -22.57 -8.76
C GLU A 30 9.08 -23.00 -7.37
N ILE A 31 8.30 -23.89 -6.73
CA ILE A 31 8.55 -24.36 -5.37
C ILE A 31 9.59 -25.47 -5.39
N ILE A 32 10.69 -25.28 -4.69
CA ILE A 32 11.77 -26.27 -4.47
C ILE A 32 11.42 -27.21 -3.32
N LEU A 33 10.89 -26.65 -2.23
CA LEU A 33 10.43 -27.42 -1.07
C LEU A 33 9.03 -26.95 -0.66
N GLN A 34 8.09 -27.88 -0.65
CA GLN A 34 6.71 -27.62 -0.23
C GLN A 34 6.52 -27.92 1.27
N ALA A 35 5.64 -27.17 1.92
CA ALA A 35 5.23 -27.42 3.30
C ALA A 35 4.60 -28.81 3.45
N ASP A 36 4.74 -29.40 4.62
CA ASP A 36 4.13 -30.68 5.03
C ASP A 36 4.40 -31.88 4.11
N THR A 37 5.39 -31.78 3.19
CA THR A 37 5.83 -32.91 2.38
C THR A 37 6.96 -33.70 3.05
N PRO A 38 6.95 -35.05 2.98
CA PRO A 38 8.04 -35.86 3.48
C PRO A 38 9.35 -35.55 2.77
N ARG A 39 10.41 -35.31 3.53
CA ARG A 39 11.72 -34.96 3.00
C ARG A 39 12.64 -36.19 3.08
N ASN A 40 13.33 -36.48 1.98
CA ASN A 40 14.25 -37.62 1.87
C ASN A 40 15.68 -37.19 1.54
N GLY A 41 15.97 -35.90 1.70
CA GLY A 41 17.28 -35.34 1.40
C GLY A 41 17.24 -33.80 1.52
N ILE A 42 18.34 -33.17 1.11
CA ILE A 42 18.51 -31.72 1.04
C ILE A 42 18.87 -31.28 -0.37
N TYR A 43 18.72 -30.00 -0.66
CA TYR A 43 19.18 -29.45 -1.92
C TYR A 43 20.37 -28.51 -1.70
N LEU A 44 21.31 -28.53 -2.64
CA LEU A 44 22.36 -27.52 -2.78
C LEU A 44 21.97 -26.60 -3.93
N LEU A 45 21.89 -25.31 -3.67
CA LEU A 45 21.67 -24.33 -4.73
C LEU A 45 22.95 -24.14 -5.53
N VAL A 46 22.96 -24.63 -6.78
CA VAL A 46 24.14 -24.60 -7.65
C VAL A 46 24.27 -23.26 -8.37
N SER A 47 23.14 -22.68 -8.78
CA SER A 47 23.08 -21.32 -9.37
C SER A 47 21.70 -20.72 -9.16
N GLY A 48 21.62 -19.39 -9.17
CA GLY A 48 20.38 -18.65 -8.95
C GLY A 48 20.17 -18.27 -7.49
N LYS A 49 18.92 -17.91 -7.13
CA LYS A 49 18.50 -17.54 -5.77
C LYS A 49 17.16 -18.16 -5.44
N ALA A 50 16.97 -18.48 -4.16
CA ALA A 50 15.71 -18.98 -3.62
C ALA A 50 15.37 -18.26 -2.32
N GLU A 51 14.09 -18.27 -1.93
CA GLU A 51 13.64 -17.71 -0.66
C GLU A 51 12.93 -18.77 0.20
N ILE A 52 13.14 -18.68 1.50
CA ILE A 52 12.39 -19.45 2.51
C ILE A 52 11.24 -18.57 2.99
N TYR A 53 10.03 -19.07 2.92
CA TYR A 53 8.86 -18.32 3.34
C TYR A 53 7.84 -19.18 4.07
N ILE A 54 6.93 -18.53 4.82
CA ILE A 54 5.73 -19.15 5.41
C ILE A 54 4.56 -18.84 4.48
N PRO A 55 3.94 -19.84 3.83
CA PRO A 55 2.79 -19.61 2.97
C PRO A 55 1.58 -19.18 3.80
N GLY A 56 0.92 -18.10 3.38
CA GLY A 56 -0.30 -17.61 4.04
C GLY A 56 -0.11 -17.18 5.49
N GLY A 57 1.05 -16.62 5.84
CA GLY A 57 1.35 -16.05 7.15
C GLY A 57 0.27 -15.04 7.61
N LEU A 58 0.39 -14.51 8.82
CA LEU A 58 -0.59 -13.63 9.51
C LEU A 58 -1.12 -12.43 8.69
N THR A 59 -0.57 -12.17 7.50
CA THR A 59 -0.87 -10.99 6.66
C THR A 59 -1.44 -11.31 5.27
N PHE A 60 -1.83 -12.56 4.96
CA PHE A 60 -2.22 -13.01 3.61
C PHE A 60 -1.12 -12.88 2.54
N HIS A 61 0.07 -12.46 2.91
CA HIS A 61 1.27 -12.48 2.08
C HIS A 61 2.23 -13.52 2.64
N ASP A 62 2.96 -14.18 1.74
CA ASP A 62 4.03 -15.08 2.12
C ASP A 62 5.06 -14.31 2.95
N GLU A 63 5.35 -14.76 4.16
CA GLU A 63 6.33 -14.11 5.01
C GLU A 63 7.72 -14.69 4.71
N VAL A 64 8.54 -13.93 4.01
CA VAL A 64 9.91 -14.32 3.67
C VAL A 64 10.78 -14.27 4.93
N LEU A 65 11.34 -15.43 5.28
CA LEU A 65 12.21 -15.60 6.45
C LEU A 65 13.69 -15.44 6.10
N ASP A 66 14.11 -15.97 4.94
CA ASP A 66 15.51 -15.96 4.53
C ASP A 66 15.65 -16.08 3.01
N ILE A 67 16.79 -15.62 2.48
CA ILE A 67 17.17 -15.77 1.07
C ILE A 67 18.38 -16.67 0.97
N ILE A 68 18.31 -17.64 0.09
CA ILE A 68 19.35 -18.64 -0.15
C ILE A 68 20.11 -18.25 -1.42
N GLU A 69 21.44 -18.20 -1.30
CA GLU A 69 22.35 -17.89 -2.39
C GLU A 69 23.06 -19.12 -2.96
N GLU A 70 23.81 -18.91 -4.05
CA GLU A 70 24.63 -19.98 -4.65
C GLU A 70 25.60 -20.61 -3.64
N ASN A 71 25.74 -21.94 -3.70
CA ASN A 71 26.50 -22.77 -2.79
C ASN A 71 25.95 -22.84 -1.36
N GLU A 72 24.68 -22.55 -1.14
CA GLU A 72 24.01 -22.75 0.14
C GLU A 72 23.07 -23.95 0.11
N LEU A 73 22.82 -24.52 1.30
CA LEU A 73 21.97 -25.70 1.45
C LEU A 73 20.53 -25.32 1.76
N ILE A 74 19.58 -26.01 1.11
CA ILE A 74 18.14 -25.90 1.31
C ILE A 74 17.65 -27.15 2.05
N GLY A 75 16.81 -26.97 3.07
CA GLY A 75 16.21 -28.06 3.82
C GLY A 75 17.02 -28.50 5.06
N LEU A 76 17.88 -27.64 5.60
CA LEU A 76 18.70 -27.94 6.79
C LEU A 76 17.87 -28.34 8.03
N SER A 77 16.61 -27.91 8.16
CA SER A 77 15.70 -28.33 9.22
C SER A 77 15.45 -29.84 9.24
N HIS A 78 15.49 -30.49 8.08
CA HIS A 78 15.35 -31.94 7.95
C HIS A 78 16.56 -32.70 8.49
N LEU A 79 17.75 -32.12 8.41
CA LEU A 79 18.97 -32.76 8.92
C LEU A 79 18.97 -33.01 10.43
N HIS A 80 18.28 -32.14 11.18
CA HIS A 80 18.13 -32.35 12.63
C HIS A 80 17.37 -33.65 12.94
N GLU A 81 16.33 -33.98 12.18
CA GLU A 81 15.58 -35.23 12.34
C GLU A 81 16.41 -36.46 11.96
N THR A 82 17.15 -36.34 10.87
CA THR A 82 18.02 -37.43 10.37
C THR A 82 19.22 -37.73 11.28
N LEU A 83 19.71 -36.68 12.01
CA LEU A 83 20.92 -36.82 12.85
C LEU A 83 20.64 -37.15 14.31
N PHE A 84 19.48 -36.75 14.86
CA PHE A 84 19.25 -36.79 16.31
C PHE A 84 18.01 -37.58 16.74
N SER A 85 17.15 -38.02 15.82
CA SER A 85 15.92 -38.73 16.15
C SER A 85 16.05 -40.23 15.86
N GLN A 86 15.96 -41.07 16.89
CA GLN A 86 15.80 -42.51 16.76
C GLN A 86 14.37 -42.96 16.44
N GLU A 87 13.41 -42.08 16.51
CA GLU A 87 12.00 -42.32 16.16
C GLU A 87 11.57 -41.34 15.05
N LYS A 88 11.05 -41.90 13.94
CA LYS A 88 10.40 -41.11 12.86
C LYS A 88 9.10 -40.47 13.38
N LYS A 89 9.21 -39.34 14.07
CA LYS A 89 8.08 -38.45 14.23
C LYS A 89 7.99 -37.56 12.98
N GLN A 90 6.87 -37.62 12.27
CA GLN A 90 6.56 -36.66 11.22
C GLN A 90 6.46 -35.26 11.85
N SER A 91 7.51 -34.48 11.72
CA SER A 91 7.44 -33.06 12.06
C SER A 91 6.67 -32.33 10.97
N GLN A 92 5.70 -31.50 11.36
CA GLN A 92 5.02 -30.61 10.44
C GLN A 92 5.99 -29.48 10.06
N HIS A 93 6.38 -29.44 8.79
CA HIS A 93 7.24 -28.39 8.25
C HIS A 93 6.36 -27.30 7.65
N HIS A 94 6.23 -26.17 8.31
CA HIS A 94 5.41 -25.04 7.86
C HIS A 94 6.14 -24.08 6.90
N LEU A 95 7.38 -24.40 6.51
CA LEU A 95 8.22 -23.58 5.67
C LEU A 95 8.28 -24.12 4.26
N GLU A 96 8.14 -23.23 3.29
CA GLU A 96 8.35 -23.50 1.87
C GLU A 96 9.58 -22.78 1.34
N VAL A 97 10.11 -23.30 0.24
CA VAL A 97 11.24 -22.68 -0.47
C VAL A 97 10.88 -22.60 -1.95
N ARG A 98 10.97 -21.41 -2.54
CA ARG A 98 10.76 -21.20 -3.98
C ARG A 98 11.92 -20.44 -4.62
N ALA A 99 12.11 -20.65 -5.91
CA ALA A 99 13.10 -19.95 -6.70
C ALA A 99 12.67 -18.51 -6.97
N ILE A 100 13.54 -17.54 -6.71
CA ILE A 100 13.32 -16.11 -7.03
C ILE A 100 14.11 -15.62 -8.25
N THR A 101 14.84 -16.52 -8.88
CA THR A 101 15.45 -16.39 -10.21
C THR A 101 15.36 -17.75 -10.89
N GLU A 102 15.69 -17.86 -12.17
CA GLU A 102 16.02 -19.17 -12.76
C GLU A 102 17.16 -19.79 -11.94
N ALA A 103 16.97 -21.01 -11.45
CA ALA A 103 17.86 -21.66 -10.51
C ALA A 103 18.19 -23.10 -10.93
N LYS A 104 19.37 -23.57 -10.53
CA LYS A 104 19.74 -24.98 -10.60
C LYS A 104 19.97 -25.47 -9.19
N VAL A 105 19.33 -26.58 -8.85
CA VAL A 105 19.48 -27.23 -7.55
C VAL A 105 19.99 -28.67 -7.71
N LEU A 106 20.82 -29.10 -6.79
CA LEU A 106 21.28 -30.45 -6.71
C LEU A 106 20.65 -31.14 -5.50
N PHE A 107 19.73 -32.07 -5.74
CA PHE A 107 19.16 -32.90 -4.68
C PHE A 107 20.17 -33.94 -4.19
N ILE A 108 20.42 -33.96 -2.89
CA ILE A 108 21.36 -34.88 -2.21
C ILE A 108 20.54 -35.75 -1.25
N PRO A 109 20.44 -37.08 -1.53
CA PRO A 109 19.71 -38.00 -0.67
C PRO A 109 20.31 -38.15 0.73
N ASP A 110 19.47 -38.44 1.73
CA ASP A 110 19.85 -38.56 3.15
C ASP A 110 21.01 -39.53 3.41
N HIS A 111 21.06 -40.67 2.72
CA HIS A 111 22.12 -41.67 2.92
C HIS A 111 23.51 -41.14 2.53
N LEU A 112 23.59 -40.29 1.49
CA LEU A 112 24.86 -39.67 1.10
C LEU A 112 25.29 -38.61 2.11
N ILE A 113 24.34 -37.88 2.67
CA ILE A 113 24.60 -36.88 3.71
C ILE A 113 25.11 -37.57 4.97
N GLN A 114 24.46 -38.67 5.40
CA GLN A 114 24.89 -39.46 6.54
C GLN A 114 26.31 -40.01 6.36
N GLN A 115 26.65 -40.44 5.15
CA GLN A 115 28.00 -40.87 4.82
C GLN A 115 29.03 -39.75 4.95
N GLN A 116 28.72 -38.54 4.44
CA GLN A 116 29.60 -37.39 4.54
C GLN A 116 29.76 -36.85 5.96
N LEU A 117 28.74 -36.98 6.78
CA LEU A 117 28.76 -36.54 8.20
C LEU A 117 29.64 -37.42 9.10
N GLN A 118 30.11 -38.57 8.60
CA GLN A 118 31.16 -39.34 9.27
C GLN A 118 32.53 -38.66 9.22
N ASN A 119 32.70 -37.71 8.29
CA ASN A 119 33.89 -36.89 8.20
C ASN A 119 33.82 -35.71 9.19
N PRO A 120 34.75 -35.59 10.16
CA PRO A 120 34.73 -34.53 11.16
C PRO A 120 34.75 -33.13 10.56
N THR A 121 35.47 -32.92 9.46
CA THR A 121 35.59 -31.60 8.80
C THR A 121 34.26 -31.15 8.16
N VAL A 122 33.55 -32.09 7.52
CA VAL A 122 32.24 -31.83 6.93
C VAL A 122 31.20 -31.57 8.02
N LYS A 123 31.24 -32.34 9.10
CA LYS A 123 30.37 -32.18 10.25
C LYS A 123 30.55 -30.82 10.93
N GLU A 124 31.79 -30.37 11.12
CA GLU A 124 32.12 -29.07 11.70
C GLU A 124 31.65 -27.91 10.81
N ALA A 125 31.90 -28.02 9.48
CA ALA A 125 31.45 -27.00 8.52
C ALA A 125 29.92 -26.89 8.49
N LEU A 126 29.19 -28.02 8.50
CA LEU A 126 27.75 -28.05 8.56
C LEU A 126 27.20 -27.43 9.86
N LEU A 127 27.78 -27.78 11.00
CA LEU A 127 27.41 -27.23 12.30
C LEU A 127 27.62 -25.70 12.33
N LYS A 128 28.69 -25.22 11.71
CA LYS A 128 28.97 -23.77 11.59
C LYS A 128 27.93 -23.08 10.72
N GLU A 129 27.53 -23.67 9.60
CA GLU A 129 26.47 -23.11 8.73
C GLU A 129 25.10 -23.08 9.42
N VAL A 130 24.71 -24.19 10.06
CA VAL A 130 23.47 -24.26 10.85
C VAL A 130 23.49 -23.24 12.00
N SER A 131 24.63 -23.09 12.70
CA SER A 131 24.76 -22.13 13.80
C SER A 131 24.70 -20.69 13.31
N ALA A 132 25.27 -20.35 12.16
CA ALA A 132 25.19 -19.03 11.55
C ALA A 132 23.72 -18.68 11.22
N ARG A 133 23.01 -19.58 10.55
CA ARG A 133 21.59 -19.38 10.22
C ARG A 133 20.70 -19.30 11.45
N LEU A 134 20.92 -20.15 12.46
CA LEU A 134 20.20 -20.06 13.73
C LEU A 134 20.44 -18.70 14.40
N ASN A 135 21.67 -18.21 14.39
CA ASN A 135 22.00 -16.91 14.97
C ASN A 135 21.27 -15.77 14.23
N ASP A 136 21.19 -15.81 12.90
CA ASP A 136 20.49 -14.83 12.09
C ASP A 136 18.97 -14.86 12.33
N VAL A 137 18.39 -16.05 12.45
CA VAL A 137 16.98 -16.24 12.83
C VAL A 137 16.74 -15.76 14.27
N TYR A 138 17.64 -16.07 15.23
CA TYR A 138 17.52 -15.59 16.61
C TYR A 138 17.69 -14.08 16.72
N GLN A 139 18.56 -13.46 15.93
CA GLN A 139 18.67 -11.99 15.89
C GLN A 139 17.43 -11.35 15.31
N SER A 140 16.88 -11.90 14.22
CA SER A 140 15.61 -11.44 13.65
C SER A 140 14.45 -11.57 14.64
N LEU A 141 14.33 -12.73 15.31
CA LEU A 141 13.34 -12.96 16.38
C LEU A 141 13.57 -12.05 17.59
N ALA A 142 14.82 -11.85 18.01
CA ALA A 142 15.16 -10.96 19.14
C ALA A 142 14.87 -9.49 18.80
N GLU A 143 15.05 -9.04 17.55
CA GLU A 143 14.62 -7.73 17.09
C GLU A 143 13.10 -7.61 17.05
N GLN A 144 12.39 -8.64 16.58
CA GLN A 144 10.93 -8.70 16.63
C GLN A 144 10.42 -8.74 18.08
N MET A 145 11.06 -9.52 18.98
CA MET A 145 10.72 -9.55 20.41
C MET A 145 11.11 -8.28 21.16
N LYS A 146 12.20 -7.58 20.77
CA LYS A 146 12.52 -6.25 21.30
C LYS A 146 11.51 -5.20 20.86
N LEU A 147 11.00 -5.30 19.65
CA LEU A 147 9.89 -4.52 19.15
C LEU A 147 8.60 -4.86 19.93
N ALA A 148 8.30 -6.13 20.12
CA ALA A 148 7.14 -6.60 20.88
C ALA A 148 7.22 -6.24 22.38
N ASN A 149 8.39 -6.35 23.03
CA ASN A 149 8.60 -5.98 24.44
C ASN A 149 8.68 -4.47 24.70
N LYS A 150 9.01 -3.64 23.71
CA LYS A 150 8.80 -2.18 23.77
C LYS A 150 7.32 -1.79 23.67
N LEU A 151 6.46 -2.73 23.29
CA LEU A 151 5.01 -2.59 23.12
C LEU A 151 4.22 -3.08 24.33
N GLY A 152 4.87 -3.28 25.49
CA GLY A 152 4.19 -3.59 26.74
C GLY A 152 3.16 -2.51 27.08
N GLU A 153 1.89 -2.94 27.13
CA GLU A 153 0.66 -2.34 27.69
C GLU A 153 -0.42 -1.82 26.74
N GLU A 154 -0.28 -1.83 25.40
CA GLU A 154 -1.41 -1.54 24.54
C GLU A 154 -1.73 -2.72 23.60
N LYS A 155 -3.00 -3.20 23.64
CA LYS A 155 -3.49 -4.25 22.75
C LYS A 155 -3.34 -3.82 21.28
N PRO A 156 -2.73 -4.64 20.41
CA PRO A 156 -2.40 -4.24 19.03
C PRO A 156 -3.66 -4.06 18.15
N TYR A 157 -3.60 -3.17 17.14
CA TYR A 157 -4.60 -3.05 16.05
C TYR A 157 -4.61 -4.29 15.11
N ILE A 158 -3.81 -5.30 15.41
CA ILE A 158 -3.82 -6.62 14.79
C ILE A 158 -4.98 -7.47 15.35
N VAL A 159 -6.04 -6.83 15.83
CA VAL A 159 -7.26 -7.50 16.24
C VAL A 159 -8.10 -7.76 15.00
N ARG A 160 -8.54 -8.99 14.85
CA ARG A 160 -9.41 -9.35 13.75
C ARG A 160 -10.83 -8.87 13.99
N VAL A 161 -11.53 -8.58 12.91
CA VAL A 161 -12.94 -8.17 12.92
C VAL A 161 -13.80 -9.15 13.72
N GLN A 162 -13.55 -10.47 13.61
CA GLN A 162 -14.26 -11.50 14.38
C GLN A 162 -14.13 -11.38 15.91
N GLU A 163 -13.10 -10.68 16.40
CA GLU A 163 -12.87 -10.48 17.84
C GLU A 163 -13.59 -9.25 18.39
N ILE A 164 -14.01 -8.35 17.51
CA ILE A 164 -14.66 -7.08 17.85
C ILE A 164 -16.10 -6.96 17.34
N MET A 165 -16.50 -7.82 16.39
CA MET A 165 -17.86 -7.81 15.86
C MET A 165 -18.85 -8.28 16.93
N THR A 166 -20.09 -7.82 16.83
CA THR A 166 -21.21 -8.46 17.54
C THR A 166 -21.84 -9.53 16.67
N THR A 167 -22.14 -10.67 17.27
CA THR A 167 -22.92 -11.75 16.65
C THR A 167 -24.41 -11.62 16.96
N ASP A 168 -24.78 -10.67 17.80
CA ASP A 168 -26.16 -10.31 18.09
C ASP A 168 -26.65 -9.29 17.06
N PHE A 169 -27.12 -9.79 15.93
CA PHE A 169 -27.69 -9.01 14.83
C PHE A 169 -29.03 -9.60 14.41
N HIS A 170 -29.87 -8.76 13.81
CA HIS A 170 -31.21 -9.14 13.40
C HIS A 170 -31.37 -9.06 11.91
N THR A 171 -32.13 -10.02 11.36
CA THR A 171 -32.42 -10.09 9.92
C THR A 171 -33.92 -9.98 9.65
N ALA A 172 -34.28 -9.46 8.50
CA ALA A 172 -35.64 -9.44 7.98
C ALA A 172 -35.65 -9.89 6.50
N ALA A 173 -36.77 -10.47 6.05
CA ALA A 173 -36.95 -10.78 4.63
C ALA A 173 -37.22 -9.48 3.83
N PRO A 174 -36.87 -9.41 2.54
CA PRO A 174 -37.15 -8.22 1.71
C PRO A 174 -38.63 -7.83 1.65
N THR A 175 -39.52 -8.80 1.89
CA THR A 175 -41.00 -8.64 1.89
C THR A 175 -41.56 -8.12 3.21
N THR A 176 -40.77 -8.07 4.29
CA THR A 176 -41.16 -7.54 5.60
C THR A 176 -41.58 -6.08 5.48
N THR A 177 -42.63 -5.66 6.16
CA THR A 177 -43.10 -4.27 6.12
C THR A 177 -42.15 -3.36 6.95
N ALA A 178 -42.10 -2.10 6.56
CA ALA A 178 -41.29 -1.12 7.31
C ALA A 178 -41.77 -0.98 8.76
N THR A 179 -43.07 -1.14 9.05
CA THR A 179 -43.61 -1.13 10.40
C THR A 179 -43.10 -2.31 11.23
N GLU A 180 -43.13 -3.54 10.68
CA GLU A 180 -42.62 -4.74 11.39
C GLU A 180 -41.13 -4.64 11.64
N ALA A 181 -40.35 -4.14 10.67
CA ALA A 181 -38.92 -3.90 10.82
C ALA A 181 -38.59 -2.84 11.90
N ALA A 182 -39.33 -1.76 11.93
CA ALA A 182 -39.18 -0.73 12.95
C ALA A 182 -39.53 -1.25 14.35
N GLN A 183 -40.56 -2.10 14.48
CA GLN A 183 -40.91 -2.77 15.72
C GLN A 183 -39.81 -3.74 16.16
N LEU A 184 -39.23 -4.51 15.25
CA LEU A 184 -38.11 -5.40 15.51
C LEU A 184 -36.92 -4.58 16.05
N MET A 185 -36.51 -3.51 15.36
CA MET A 185 -35.41 -2.64 15.79
C MET A 185 -35.68 -2.03 17.17
N SER A 186 -36.89 -1.53 17.43
CA SER A 186 -37.29 -0.95 18.71
C SER A 186 -37.24 -1.97 19.85
N ASN A 187 -37.77 -3.17 19.63
CA ASN A 187 -37.83 -4.23 20.63
C ASN A 187 -36.42 -4.78 20.98
N THR A 188 -35.54 -4.85 19.99
CA THR A 188 -34.17 -5.36 20.14
C THR A 188 -33.15 -4.27 20.44
N LYS A 189 -33.57 -3.00 20.44
CA LYS A 189 -32.69 -1.81 20.59
C LYS A 189 -31.58 -1.78 19.54
N SER A 190 -31.84 -2.30 18.35
CA SER A 190 -30.90 -2.37 17.25
C SER A 190 -31.02 -1.10 16.40
N THR A 191 -29.87 -0.46 16.09
CA THR A 191 -29.81 0.73 15.21
C THR A 191 -29.77 0.38 13.73
N ALA A 192 -29.62 -0.90 13.39
CA ALA A 192 -29.65 -1.43 12.03
C ALA A 192 -30.18 -2.87 12.01
N ILE A 193 -30.81 -3.25 10.90
CA ILE A 193 -31.17 -4.65 10.61
C ILE A 193 -30.64 -5.03 9.21
N PHE A 194 -30.34 -6.29 9.03
CA PHE A 194 -29.93 -6.82 7.73
C PHE A 194 -31.12 -7.39 6.97
N ILE A 195 -31.12 -7.15 5.69
CA ILE A 195 -32.12 -7.73 4.80
C ILE A 195 -31.44 -8.91 4.11
N ALA A 196 -31.92 -10.11 4.43
CA ALA A 196 -31.33 -11.35 3.93
C ALA A 196 -32.40 -12.30 3.42
N GLU A 197 -32.06 -13.09 2.42
CA GLU A 197 -32.90 -14.16 1.87
C GLU A 197 -32.07 -15.44 1.78
N GLU A 198 -32.56 -16.53 2.34
CA GLU A 198 -31.85 -17.82 2.44
C GLU A 198 -30.42 -17.71 3.02
N GLY A 199 -30.21 -16.78 3.97
CA GLY A 199 -28.90 -16.54 4.61
C GLY A 199 -27.96 -15.60 3.85
N ASN A 200 -28.31 -15.21 2.62
CA ASN A 200 -27.50 -14.29 1.82
C ASN A 200 -27.89 -12.83 2.08
N LEU A 201 -26.91 -12.01 2.39
CA LEU A 201 -27.10 -10.58 2.62
C LEU A 201 -27.49 -9.88 1.31
N GLN A 202 -28.66 -9.23 1.30
CA GLN A 202 -29.14 -8.43 0.16
C GLN A 202 -29.06 -6.93 0.44
N GLY A 203 -29.22 -6.52 1.70
CA GLY A 203 -29.26 -5.12 2.05
C GLY A 203 -29.07 -4.86 3.54
N ILE A 204 -28.97 -3.57 3.88
CA ILE A 204 -28.99 -3.07 5.25
C ILE A 204 -30.03 -1.95 5.35
N LEU A 205 -30.69 -1.87 6.49
CA LEU A 205 -31.65 -0.83 6.83
C LEU A 205 -31.29 -0.24 8.19
N THR A 206 -31.12 1.07 8.26
CA THR A 206 -30.76 1.81 9.46
C THR A 206 -31.87 2.76 9.90
N GLU A 207 -31.85 3.28 11.13
CA GLU A 207 -32.75 4.32 11.60
C GLU A 207 -32.80 5.54 10.67
N GLN A 208 -31.66 5.90 10.08
CA GLN A 208 -31.56 7.00 9.15
C GLN A 208 -32.31 6.77 7.83
N ASP A 209 -32.38 5.52 7.37
CA ASP A 209 -33.14 5.14 6.17
C ASP A 209 -34.65 5.29 6.39
N PHE A 210 -35.15 4.95 7.59
CA PHE A 210 -36.54 5.21 7.96
C PHE A 210 -36.86 6.70 7.91
N VAL A 211 -35.98 7.54 8.43
CA VAL A 211 -36.20 9.00 8.39
C VAL A 211 -36.15 9.52 6.97
N LYS A 212 -35.10 9.20 6.21
CA LYS A 212 -34.88 9.75 4.85
C LYS A 212 -35.80 9.18 3.78
N ARG A 213 -36.03 7.86 3.80
CA ARG A 213 -36.70 7.14 2.69
C ARG A 213 -38.16 6.82 2.96
N LEU A 214 -38.61 6.91 4.20
CA LEU A 214 -39.97 6.64 4.59
C LEU A 214 -40.69 7.89 5.10
N ILE A 215 -40.19 8.52 6.19
CA ILE A 215 -40.87 9.66 6.84
C ILE A 215 -40.78 10.92 5.96
N ALA A 216 -39.58 11.26 5.50
CA ALA A 216 -39.37 12.46 4.69
C ALA A 216 -40.09 12.41 3.32
N THR A 217 -40.34 11.19 2.80
CA THR A 217 -41.09 11.01 1.54
C THR A 217 -42.59 10.87 1.73
N GLY A 218 -43.10 10.82 2.96
CA GLY A 218 -44.52 10.62 3.28
C GLY A 218 -45.05 9.24 2.91
N THR A 219 -44.18 8.25 2.76
CA THR A 219 -44.53 6.88 2.32
C THR A 219 -45.20 6.10 3.46
N ASN A 220 -46.24 5.32 3.14
CA ASN A 220 -47.01 4.57 4.15
C ASN A 220 -46.21 3.34 4.68
N PRO A 221 -45.82 3.31 5.99
CA PRO A 221 -44.94 2.28 6.55
C PRO A 221 -45.56 0.90 6.60
N THR A 222 -46.90 0.78 6.62
CA THR A 222 -47.58 -0.52 6.66
C THR A 222 -47.73 -1.19 5.29
N ARG A 223 -47.47 -0.46 4.21
CA ARG A 223 -47.54 -0.97 2.82
C ARG A 223 -46.17 -1.01 2.14
N THR A 224 -45.19 -0.34 2.70
CA THR A 224 -43.83 -0.31 2.14
C THR A 224 -43.03 -1.46 2.73
N THR A 225 -42.39 -2.22 1.87
CA THR A 225 -41.50 -3.31 2.28
C THR A 225 -40.07 -2.80 2.52
N VAL A 226 -39.33 -3.48 3.37
CA VAL A 226 -37.93 -3.12 3.65
C VAL A 226 -37.04 -3.21 2.41
N GLY A 227 -37.33 -4.13 1.48
CA GLY A 227 -36.65 -4.25 0.20
C GLY A 227 -36.75 -3.00 -0.68
N GLN A 228 -37.77 -2.14 -0.49
CA GLN A 228 -37.94 -0.89 -1.23
C GLN A 228 -37.14 0.28 -0.66
N ILE A 229 -36.79 0.20 0.62
CA ILE A 229 -36.13 1.31 1.35
C ILE A 229 -34.74 0.95 1.88
N MET A 230 -34.29 -0.30 1.72
CA MET A 230 -32.95 -0.74 2.15
C MET A 230 -31.85 -0.12 1.29
N THR A 231 -30.63 -0.10 1.80
CA THR A 231 -29.43 0.06 1.01
C THR A 231 -29.02 -1.28 0.44
N VAL A 232 -29.11 -1.41 -0.88
CA VAL A 232 -28.82 -2.66 -1.62
C VAL A 232 -27.32 -2.84 -1.73
N ASN A 233 -26.84 -4.09 -1.68
CA ASN A 233 -25.41 -4.44 -1.77
C ASN A 233 -24.52 -3.57 -0.84
N PRO A 234 -24.77 -3.63 0.47
CA PRO A 234 -24.01 -2.80 1.41
C PRO A 234 -22.52 -3.15 1.37
N VAL A 235 -21.69 -2.19 1.73
CA VAL A 235 -20.26 -2.44 1.93
C VAL A 235 -20.11 -3.47 3.05
N THR A 236 -19.39 -4.56 2.80
CA THR A 236 -19.13 -5.65 3.75
C THR A 236 -17.65 -5.77 4.06
N ILE A 237 -17.33 -6.55 5.10
CA ILE A 237 -15.95 -6.89 5.45
C ILE A 237 -15.84 -8.37 5.79
N ASP A 238 -14.73 -8.99 5.43
CA ASP A 238 -14.42 -10.38 5.82
C ASP A 238 -14.18 -10.47 7.33
N HIS A 239 -14.68 -11.53 7.98
CA HIS A 239 -14.53 -11.76 9.41
C HIS A 239 -13.06 -11.89 9.86
N ARG A 240 -12.17 -12.27 8.94
CA ARG A 240 -10.71 -12.38 9.18
C ARG A 240 -9.96 -11.08 8.96
N ALA A 241 -10.61 -10.07 8.36
CA ALA A 241 -10.02 -8.75 8.18
C ALA A 241 -9.64 -8.13 9.53
N TYR A 242 -8.81 -7.11 9.49
CA TYR A 242 -8.32 -6.47 10.70
C TYR A 242 -9.14 -5.25 11.10
N TYR A 243 -9.05 -4.87 12.38
CA TYR A 243 -9.66 -3.67 12.96
C TYR A 243 -9.49 -2.42 12.08
N TYR A 244 -8.25 -2.14 11.63
CA TYR A 244 -7.95 -0.96 10.82
C TYR A 244 -8.62 -0.99 9.44
N GLU A 245 -8.85 -2.18 8.87
CA GLU A 245 -9.57 -2.32 7.60
C GLU A 245 -11.05 -2.00 7.77
N ALA A 246 -11.66 -2.47 8.88
CA ALA A 246 -13.04 -2.15 9.22
C ALA A 246 -13.21 -0.63 9.40
N LEU A 247 -12.32 -0.02 10.17
CA LEU A 247 -12.31 1.41 10.43
C LEU A 247 -12.13 2.22 9.13
N SER A 248 -11.17 1.82 8.30
CA SER A 248 -10.91 2.45 7.00
C SER A 248 -12.14 2.39 6.08
N LYS A 249 -12.79 1.21 5.96
CA LYS A 249 -14.01 1.06 5.16
C LYS A 249 -15.16 1.92 5.68
N MET A 250 -15.33 2.03 7.00
CA MET A 250 -16.36 2.89 7.58
C MET A 250 -16.12 4.37 7.29
N LEU A 251 -14.89 4.84 7.46
CA LEU A 251 -14.52 6.24 7.21
C LEU A 251 -14.68 6.63 5.74
N ILE A 252 -14.20 5.78 4.82
CA ILE A 252 -14.27 6.05 3.37
C ILE A 252 -15.71 6.16 2.89
N ASN A 253 -16.57 5.25 3.38
CA ASN A 253 -17.94 5.16 2.91
C ASN A 253 -18.92 5.98 3.76
N GLY A 254 -18.44 6.67 4.81
CA GLY A 254 -19.28 7.47 5.72
C GLY A 254 -20.34 6.62 6.42
N ILE A 255 -20.01 5.36 6.77
CA ILE A 255 -20.97 4.40 7.36
C ILE A 255 -20.61 4.05 8.80
N ASN A 256 -21.64 3.87 9.63
CA ASN A 256 -21.49 3.49 11.05
C ASN A 256 -21.77 2.02 11.34
N HIS A 257 -22.22 1.27 10.33
CA HIS A 257 -22.59 -0.12 10.41
C HIS A 257 -21.94 -0.87 9.26
N LEU A 258 -21.13 -1.86 9.57
CA LEU A 258 -20.38 -2.65 8.60
C LEU A 258 -20.72 -4.13 8.77
N PRO A 259 -21.52 -4.73 7.86
CA PRO A 259 -21.82 -6.16 7.87
C PRO A 259 -20.55 -7.00 7.72
N VAL A 260 -20.43 -8.06 8.50
CA VAL A 260 -19.30 -8.98 8.47
C VAL A 260 -19.73 -10.28 7.80
N THR A 261 -18.98 -10.70 6.77
CA THR A 261 -19.30 -11.87 5.98
C THR A 261 -18.16 -12.89 5.96
N THR A 262 -18.48 -14.14 5.60
CA THR A 262 -17.51 -15.17 5.24
C THR A 262 -17.11 -15.05 3.77
N ASP A 263 -16.13 -15.87 3.33
CA ASP A 263 -15.73 -16.02 1.92
C ASP A 263 -16.90 -16.43 1.00
N LYS A 264 -17.92 -17.07 1.58
CA LYS A 264 -19.14 -17.48 0.85
C LYS A 264 -20.25 -16.43 0.86
N ASN A 265 -19.93 -15.20 1.31
CA ASN A 265 -20.88 -14.09 1.48
C ASN A 265 -22.00 -14.37 2.51
N GLU A 266 -21.79 -15.31 3.45
CA GLU A 266 -22.70 -15.57 4.55
C GLU A 266 -22.49 -14.51 5.64
N LEU A 267 -23.57 -13.90 6.11
CA LEU A 267 -23.53 -12.90 7.19
C LEU A 267 -23.21 -13.57 8.53
N VAL A 268 -22.12 -13.16 9.19
CA VAL A 268 -21.66 -13.74 10.46
C VAL A 268 -21.60 -12.74 11.61
N GLY A 269 -21.73 -11.45 11.35
CA GLY A 269 -21.68 -10.43 12.38
C GLY A 269 -21.90 -9.02 11.86
N LEU A 270 -21.81 -8.08 12.80
CA LEU A 270 -21.88 -6.64 12.58
C LEU A 270 -20.75 -5.97 13.34
N VAL A 271 -20.00 -5.10 12.67
CA VAL A 271 -19.13 -4.13 13.32
C VAL A 271 -19.82 -2.77 13.26
N THR A 272 -19.97 -2.15 14.42
CA THR A 272 -20.42 -0.75 14.52
C THR A 272 -19.24 0.15 14.86
N LEU A 273 -19.39 1.43 14.58
CA LEU A 273 -18.40 2.41 15.01
C LEU A 273 -18.23 2.37 16.54
N ALA A 274 -19.30 2.10 17.29
CA ALA A 274 -19.26 1.93 18.74
C ALA A 274 -18.40 0.72 19.19
N ASN A 275 -18.45 -0.41 18.48
CA ASN A 275 -17.60 -1.56 18.77
C ASN A 275 -16.12 -1.21 18.58
N LEU A 276 -15.79 -0.50 17.49
CA LEU A 276 -14.42 -0.05 17.24
C LEU A 276 -13.95 0.93 18.33
N LEU A 277 -14.86 1.74 18.89
CA LEU A 277 -14.60 2.70 19.95
C LEU A 277 -14.35 2.09 21.32
N GLN A 278 -15.19 1.11 21.70
CA GLN A 278 -15.04 0.42 22.98
C GLN A 278 -13.70 -0.31 23.07
N TYR A 279 -13.18 -0.71 21.91
CA TYR A 279 -11.91 -1.41 21.86
C TYR A 279 -10.71 -0.47 22.04
N LYS A 280 -10.83 0.84 21.71
CA LYS A 280 -9.79 1.85 21.96
C LYS A 280 -10.35 3.24 22.24
N LYS A 281 -10.18 3.68 23.46
CA LYS A 281 -10.77 4.92 24.01
C LYS A 281 -10.18 6.24 23.49
N GLU A 282 -9.05 6.29 22.75
CA GLU A 282 -8.40 7.56 22.39
C GLU A 282 -7.69 7.52 21.01
N GLY A 283 -7.83 8.55 20.21
CA GLY A 283 -7.00 8.90 19.06
C GLY A 283 -7.76 9.20 17.77
N LEU A 284 -8.14 8.20 16.99
CA LEU A 284 -8.63 8.42 15.61
C LEU A 284 -10.00 9.06 15.54
N LEU A 285 -10.93 8.68 16.42
CA LEU A 285 -12.27 9.26 16.45
C LEU A 285 -12.30 10.67 16.96
N GLN A 286 -11.57 10.94 18.03
CA GLN A 286 -11.45 12.33 18.50
C GLN A 286 -10.85 13.21 17.40
N THR A 287 -9.90 12.66 16.62
CA THR A 287 -9.32 13.39 15.50
C THR A 287 -10.35 13.64 14.39
N THR A 288 -11.18 12.63 14.05
CA THR A 288 -12.24 12.78 13.04
C THR A 288 -13.35 13.73 13.52
N GLU A 289 -13.78 13.62 14.77
CA GLU A 289 -14.75 14.56 15.36
C GLU A 289 -14.21 16.00 15.40
N ARG A 290 -12.93 16.17 15.74
CA ARG A 290 -12.27 17.47 15.71
C ARG A 290 -12.19 18.04 14.30
N LEU A 291 -11.88 17.22 13.29
CA LEU A 291 -11.89 17.64 11.89
C LEU A 291 -13.28 18.08 11.43
N ASN A 292 -14.33 17.33 11.79
CA ASN A 292 -15.70 17.69 11.44
C ASN A 292 -16.15 19.02 12.06
N ASN A 293 -15.73 19.30 13.29
CA ASN A 293 -16.07 20.50 14.06
C ASN A 293 -14.95 21.56 14.04
N LEU A 294 -13.95 21.43 13.16
CA LEU A 294 -12.77 22.28 13.10
C LEU A 294 -13.17 23.74 12.83
N THR A 295 -12.65 24.63 13.64
CA THR A 295 -12.76 26.10 13.47
C THR A 295 -11.42 26.68 13.05
N VAL A 296 -11.40 27.96 12.66
CA VAL A 296 -10.18 28.66 12.25
C VAL A 296 -9.18 28.77 13.41
N GLU A 297 -9.68 28.84 14.64
CA GLU A 297 -8.88 28.90 15.88
C GLU A 297 -8.19 27.57 16.19
N ASP A 298 -8.79 26.45 15.79
CA ASP A 298 -8.28 25.10 16.07
C ASP A 298 -7.18 24.65 15.09
N LEU A 299 -7.05 25.30 13.93
CA LEU A 299 -6.10 24.93 12.88
C LEU A 299 -4.67 24.71 13.40
N PRO A 300 -4.10 25.54 14.28
CA PRO A 300 -2.71 25.35 14.74
C PRO A 300 -2.48 24.06 15.52
N THR A 301 -3.52 23.48 16.12
CA THR A 301 -3.40 22.30 17.01
C THR A 301 -3.70 20.99 16.30
N ILE A 302 -4.37 21.02 15.14
CA ILE A 302 -4.83 19.80 14.44
C ILE A 302 -3.70 18.87 14.03
N LYS A 303 -2.53 19.41 13.70
CA LYS A 303 -1.35 18.64 13.33
C LYS A 303 -0.93 17.65 14.40
N GLU A 304 -0.98 18.02 15.67
CA GLU A 304 -0.59 17.17 16.79
C GLU A 304 -1.51 15.95 16.88
N HIS A 305 -2.83 16.14 16.68
CA HIS A 305 -3.80 15.06 16.70
C HIS A 305 -3.61 14.10 15.51
N LEU A 306 -3.39 14.64 14.31
CA LEU A 306 -3.09 13.85 13.11
C LEU A 306 -1.81 13.02 13.29
N TYR A 307 -0.77 13.60 13.89
CA TYR A 307 0.49 12.91 14.11
C TYR A 307 0.43 11.91 15.27
N ALA A 308 -0.47 12.07 16.23
CA ALA A 308 -0.75 11.06 17.23
C ALA A 308 -1.36 9.79 16.58
N VAL A 309 -2.27 9.97 15.60
CA VAL A 309 -2.78 8.85 14.80
C VAL A 309 -1.65 8.17 14.02
N LEU A 310 -0.81 8.94 13.30
CA LEU A 310 0.32 8.38 12.58
C LEU A 310 1.28 7.63 13.51
N ALA A 311 1.61 8.21 14.66
CA ALA A 311 2.45 7.57 15.67
C ALA A 311 1.91 6.21 16.07
N THR A 312 0.60 6.12 16.31
CA THR A 312 -0.08 4.89 16.68
C THR A 312 -0.02 3.85 15.56
N LEU A 313 -0.32 4.24 14.30
CA LEU A 313 -0.24 3.34 13.15
C LEU A 313 1.19 2.80 12.93
N MET A 314 2.19 3.67 13.06
CA MET A 314 3.61 3.30 12.92
C MET A 314 4.10 2.40 14.05
N GLN A 315 3.68 2.65 15.30
CA GLN A 315 4.03 1.81 16.45
C GLN A 315 3.49 0.39 16.31
N GLN A 316 2.35 0.25 15.64
CA GLN A 316 1.66 -1.03 15.50
C GLN A 316 2.00 -1.76 14.19
N ASN A 317 3.01 -1.28 13.46
CA ASN A 317 3.46 -1.88 12.20
C ASN A 317 2.30 -2.12 11.21
N VAL A 318 1.31 -1.22 11.18
CA VAL A 318 0.22 -1.30 10.19
C VAL A 318 0.84 -1.25 8.79
N PRO A 319 0.43 -2.14 7.86
CA PRO A 319 0.97 -2.16 6.49
C PRO A 319 0.94 -0.78 5.85
N ILE A 320 1.97 -0.43 5.08
CA ILE A 320 2.20 0.94 4.64
C ILE A 320 1.05 1.54 3.83
N TYR A 321 0.45 0.77 2.92
CA TYR A 321 -0.69 1.28 2.15
C TYR A 321 -1.92 1.58 3.01
N HIS A 322 -2.15 0.82 4.07
CA HIS A 322 -3.24 1.09 5.01
C HIS A 322 -2.92 2.31 5.89
N THR A 323 -1.68 2.44 6.36
CA THR A 323 -1.22 3.65 7.07
C THR A 323 -1.41 4.89 6.21
N LEU A 324 -0.93 4.86 4.97
CA LEU A 324 -1.08 5.97 4.03
C LEU A 324 -2.54 6.25 3.69
N HIS A 325 -3.37 5.21 3.55
CA HIS A 325 -4.79 5.36 3.28
C HIS A 325 -5.52 6.09 4.40
N VAL A 326 -5.33 5.66 5.66
CA VAL A 326 -5.91 6.34 6.84
C VAL A 326 -5.44 7.79 6.91
N MET A 327 -4.13 8.01 6.80
CA MET A 327 -3.58 9.37 6.89
C MET A 327 -4.08 10.29 5.77
N ASN A 328 -4.11 9.81 4.52
CA ASN A 328 -4.61 10.62 3.42
C ASN A 328 -6.12 10.88 3.51
N THR A 329 -6.92 9.98 4.07
CA THR A 329 -8.34 10.24 4.34
C THR A 329 -8.50 11.41 5.34
N LEU A 330 -7.70 11.42 6.41
CA LEU A 330 -7.72 12.53 7.38
C LEU A 330 -7.19 13.85 6.79
N TYR A 331 -6.17 13.79 5.95
CA TYR A 331 -5.63 14.97 5.27
C TYR A 331 -6.61 15.52 4.23
N ASP A 332 -7.35 14.67 3.52
CA ASP A 332 -8.40 15.08 2.60
C ASP A 332 -9.52 15.82 3.34
N GLN A 333 -9.99 15.28 4.48
CA GLN A 333 -10.98 15.94 5.34
C GLN A 333 -10.46 17.29 5.86
N LEU A 334 -9.18 17.38 6.24
CA LEU A 334 -8.56 18.64 6.64
C LEU A 334 -8.55 19.66 5.52
N ILE A 335 -8.14 19.27 4.30
CA ILE A 335 -8.11 20.16 3.13
C ILE A 335 -9.52 20.60 2.78
N GLU A 336 -10.47 19.68 2.70
CA GLU A 336 -11.88 19.99 2.44
C GLU A 336 -12.43 20.98 3.47
N LYS A 337 -12.12 20.77 4.76
CA LYS A 337 -12.56 21.67 5.83
C LYS A 337 -11.92 23.06 5.72
N CYS A 338 -10.65 23.16 5.36
CA CYS A 338 -10.00 24.46 5.11
C CYS A 338 -10.66 25.21 3.94
N VAL A 339 -11.07 24.50 2.89
CA VAL A 339 -11.81 25.10 1.77
C VAL A 339 -13.19 25.58 2.23
N GLN A 340 -13.94 24.79 3.01
CA GLN A 340 -15.23 25.16 3.58
C GLN A 340 -15.13 26.37 4.52
N LEU A 341 -14.09 26.42 5.36
CA LEU A 341 -13.86 27.59 6.23
C LEU A 341 -13.55 28.86 5.42
N ALA A 342 -12.80 28.72 4.32
CA ALA A 342 -12.57 29.87 3.41
C ALA A 342 -13.85 30.34 2.74
N GLU A 343 -14.78 29.45 2.35
CA GLU A 343 -16.11 29.84 1.86
C GLU A 343 -16.94 30.57 2.92
N GLN A 344 -16.87 30.10 4.17
CA GLN A 344 -17.58 30.75 5.29
C GLN A 344 -17.06 32.17 5.55
N GLU A 345 -15.72 32.35 5.43
CA GLU A 345 -15.10 33.67 5.64
C GLU A 345 -15.40 34.64 4.49
N MET A 346 -15.37 34.16 3.25
CA MET A 346 -15.49 35.03 2.06
C MET A 346 -16.91 35.13 1.47
N GLY A 347 -17.80 34.27 1.92
CA GLY A 347 -19.13 34.13 1.32
C GLY A 347 -19.12 33.18 0.10
N PRO A 348 -20.34 32.92 -0.47
CA PRO A 348 -20.50 31.93 -1.53
C PRO A 348 -19.71 32.30 -2.80
N PRO A 349 -19.07 31.28 -3.46
CA PRO A 349 -18.35 31.52 -4.70
C PRO A 349 -19.29 31.98 -5.83
N PRO A 350 -18.80 32.84 -6.76
CA PRO A 350 -19.61 33.41 -7.84
C PRO A 350 -20.01 32.40 -8.93
N CYS A 351 -19.37 31.24 -8.97
CA CYS A 351 -19.69 30.12 -9.86
C CYS A 351 -19.12 28.81 -9.29
N GLU A 352 -19.48 27.70 -9.91
CA GLU A 352 -18.97 26.37 -9.55
C GLU A 352 -17.44 26.31 -9.70
N TYR A 353 -16.82 25.58 -8.78
CA TYR A 353 -15.37 25.33 -8.77
C TYR A 353 -15.05 23.88 -8.38
N ALA A 354 -13.83 23.46 -8.66
CA ALA A 354 -13.28 22.18 -8.28
C ALA A 354 -11.84 22.36 -7.75
N PHE A 355 -11.59 21.88 -6.55
CA PHE A 355 -10.31 21.97 -5.87
C PHE A 355 -9.56 20.63 -5.94
N TYR A 356 -8.29 20.67 -6.29
CA TYR A 356 -7.46 19.51 -6.52
C TYR A 356 -6.17 19.59 -5.70
N THR A 357 -5.72 18.44 -5.22
CA THR A 357 -4.38 18.27 -4.67
C THR A 357 -3.47 17.55 -5.67
N MET A 358 -2.16 17.74 -5.56
CA MET A 358 -1.14 17.16 -6.44
C MET A 358 -0.02 16.49 -5.63
N GLY A 359 1.01 16.02 -6.33
CA GLY A 359 2.21 15.48 -5.71
C GLY A 359 1.93 14.25 -4.84
N SER A 360 2.53 14.18 -3.65
CA SER A 360 2.34 13.06 -2.72
C SER A 360 0.90 12.95 -2.20
N SER A 361 0.23 14.08 -1.96
CA SER A 361 -1.18 14.12 -1.57
C SER A 361 -2.08 13.58 -2.69
N GLY A 362 -1.85 14.01 -3.93
CA GLY A 362 -2.58 13.51 -5.08
C GLY A 362 -2.41 12.01 -5.31
N ARG A 363 -1.23 11.45 -5.03
CA ARG A 363 -0.97 10.01 -5.10
C ARG A 363 -1.47 9.19 -3.92
N LYS A 364 -2.04 9.84 -2.88
CA LYS A 364 -2.38 9.21 -1.59
C LYS A 364 -1.16 8.58 -0.89
N GLU A 365 -0.01 9.21 -1.00
CA GLU A 365 1.25 8.78 -0.40
C GLU A 365 1.80 9.76 0.64
N GLN A 366 1.04 10.79 0.97
CA GLN A 366 1.41 11.76 1.98
C GLN A 366 1.24 11.16 3.39
N PHE A 367 2.26 11.23 4.22
CA PHE A 367 2.23 10.77 5.61
C PHE A 367 2.59 11.86 6.62
N LEU A 368 3.32 12.88 6.20
CA LEU A 368 3.55 14.11 6.97
C LEU A 368 2.93 15.30 6.24
N LEU A 369 2.55 16.33 6.99
CA LEU A 369 2.16 17.62 6.43
C LEU A 369 3.42 18.32 5.91
N THR A 370 3.68 18.12 4.62
CA THR A 370 4.83 18.70 3.91
C THR A 370 4.37 19.91 3.07
N ASP A 371 4.85 20.02 1.85
CA ASP A 371 4.53 21.15 1.00
C ASP A 371 3.08 21.09 0.51
N GLN A 372 2.47 22.28 0.31
CA GLN A 372 1.16 22.42 -0.30
C GLN A 372 1.32 22.33 -1.81
N ASP A 373 0.74 21.30 -2.44
CA ASP A 373 0.70 21.15 -3.89
C ASP A 373 -0.77 21.00 -4.31
N HIS A 374 -1.39 22.07 -4.83
CA HIS A 374 -2.80 22.08 -5.19
C HIS A 374 -3.14 23.12 -6.26
N PHE A 375 -4.26 22.93 -6.94
CA PHE A 375 -4.78 23.87 -7.93
C PHE A 375 -6.31 23.96 -7.87
N LEU A 376 -6.84 24.97 -8.55
CA LEU A 376 -8.26 25.26 -8.58
C LEU A 376 -8.73 25.51 -10.02
N VAL A 377 -9.85 24.88 -10.37
CA VAL A 377 -10.57 25.06 -11.63
C VAL A 377 -11.92 25.68 -11.31
N TYR A 378 -12.39 26.65 -12.08
CA TYR A 378 -13.72 27.21 -11.93
C TYR A 378 -14.43 27.36 -13.29
N GLU A 379 -15.77 27.50 -13.25
CA GLU A 379 -16.58 27.40 -14.46
C GLU A 379 -16.47 28.65 -15.36
N LYS A 380 -16.64 29.85 -14.79
CA LYS A 380 -16.85 31.09 -15.55
C LYS A 380 -15.65 32.02 -15.51
N ASN A 381 -15.28 32.51 -16.66
CA ASN A 381 -14.30 33.59 -16.79
C ASN A 381 -14.98 34.96 -16.52
N GLY A 382 -14.28 35.88 -15.87
CA GLY A 382 -14.74 37.23 -15.57
C GLY A 382 -13.83 37.93 -14.58
N HIS A 383 -13.74 39.24 -14.64
CA HIS A 383 -12.84 40.00 -13.76
C HIS A 383 -13.18 39.78 -12.27
N ASP A 384 -14.43 39.90 -11.90
CA ASP A 384 -14.90 39.74 -10.51
C ASP A 384 -14.70 38.28 -10.03
N THR A 385 -14.95 37.31 -10.92
CA THR A 385 -14.72 35.88 -10.63
C THR A 385 -13.24 35.59 -10.39
N GLN A 386 -12.36 36.15 -11.21
CA GLN A 386 -10.91 35.99 -11.03
C GLN A 386 -10.45 36.63 -9.72
N GLN A 387 -10.94 37.83 -9.39
CA GLN A 387 -10.61 38.52 -8.16
C GLN A 387 -11.09 37.76 -6.91
N TYR A 388 -12.32 37.20 -6.97
CA TYR A 388 -12.81 36.35 -5.90
C TYR A 388 -11.93 35.14 -5.67
N PHE A 389 -11.66 34.33 -6.73
CA PHE A 389 -10.87 33.09 -6.58
C PHE A 389 -9.40 33.38 -6.27
N GLU A 390 -8.86 34.52 -6.63
CA GLU A 390 -7.55 34.95 -6.16
C GLU A 390 -7.53 35.12 -4.64
N ALA A 391 -8.43 35.90 -4.09
CA ALA A 391 -8.54 36.11 -2.65
C ALA A 391 -8.87 34.79 -1.92
N PHE A 392 -9.82 34.00 -2.45
CA PHE A 392 -10.25 32.72 -1.92
C PHE A 392 -9.06 31.73 -1.76
N THR A 393 -8.24 31.61 -2.79
CA THR A 393 -7.08 30.71 -2.75
C THR A 393 -5.98 31.20 -1.82
N HIS A 394 -5.87 32.51 -1.60
CA HIS A 394 -4.97 33.05 -0.57
C HIS A 394 -5.42 32.66 0.84
N VAL A 395 -6.72 32.70 1.13
CA VAL A 395 -7.28 32.28 2.42
C VAL A 395 -7.05 30.76 2.62
N ILE A 396 -7.30 29.94 1.59
CA ILE A 396 -7.04 28.48 1.67
C ILE A 396 -5.57 28.20 1.99
N VAL A 397 -4.63 28.86 1.30
CA VAL A 397 -3.18 28.69 1.53
C VAL A 397 -2.81 29.07 2.97
N ASP A 398 -3.38 30.15 3.51
CA ASP A 398 -3.16 30.58 4.90
C ASP A 398 -3.70 29.53 5.89
N PHE A 399 -4.91 29.05 5.69
CA PHE A 399 -5.50 28.03 6.56
C PHE A 399 -4.73 26.72 6.55
N LEU A 400 -4.29 26.25 5.38
CA LEU A 400 -3.43 25.08 5.27
C LEU A 400 -2.06 25.29 5.95
N GLU A 401 -1.48 26.50 5.83
CA GLU A 401 -0.23 26.83 6.54
C GLU A 401 -0.43 26.79 8.06
N ARG A 402 -1.52 27.38 8.56
CA ARG A 402 -1.89 27.35 9.99
C ARG A 402 -2.15 25.91 10.48
N ALA A 403 -2.72 25.06 9.64
CA ALA A 403 -2.93 23.64 9.94
C ALA A 403 -1.62 22.81 9.95
N GLY A 404 -0.50 23.40 9.55
CA GLY A 404 0.84 22.80 9.64
C GLY A 404 1.46 22.37 8.32
N TYR A 405 0.82 22.63 7.18
CA TYR A 405 1.45 22.49 5.87
C TYR A 405 2.52 23.57 5.65
N LYS A 406 3.48 23.30 4.79
CA LYS A 406 4.45 24.29 4.35
C LYS A 406 4.10 24.83 2.97
N LYS A 407 4.36 26.09 2.70
CA LYS A 407 4.26 26.63 1.34
C LYS A 407 5.25 25.93 0.42
N CYS A 408 4.79 25.54 -0.77
CA CYS A 408 5.63 24.89 -1.76
C CYS A 408 6.66 25.86 -2.32
N LYS A 409 7.94 25.47 -2.25
CA LYS A 409 9.05 26.25 -2.84
C LYS A 409 8.97 26.37 -4.37
N GLY A 410 8.28 25.45 -5.01
CA GLY A 410 8.02 25.44 -6.46
C GLY A 410 6.82 26.27 -6.88
N ASN A 411 6.17 26.99 -5.95
CA ASN A 411 4.97 27.81 -6.19
C ASN A 411 3.81 27.01 -6.83
N MET A 412 3.67 25.73 -6.49
CA MET A 412 2.64 24.84 -7.02
C MET A 412 1.36 24.89 -6.15
N MET A 413 0.86 26.11 -5.90
CA MET A 413 -0.30 26.37 -5.06
C MET A 413 -1.33 27.21 -5.81
N SER A 414 -2.61 27.00 -5.52
CA SER A 414 -3.73 27.64 -6.20
C SER A 414 -3.77 29.18 -6.11
N ASN A 415 -3.07 29.78 -5.13
CA ASN A 415 -2.95 31.24 -5.03
C ASN A 415 -2.03 31.85 -6.12
N PHE A 416 -1.27 31.03 -6.88
CA PHE A 416 -0.54 31.47 -8.06
C PHE A 416 -1.42 31.34 -9.31
N GLU A 417 -1.39 32.33 -10.19
CA GLU A 417 -2.21 32.39 -11.39
C GLU A 417 -2.08 31.15 -12.28
N GLN A 418 -0.89 30.58 -12.38
CA GLN A 418 -0.64 29.36 -13.16
C GLN A 418 -1.36 28.11 -12.63
N TRP A 419 -1.83 28.12 -11.37
CA TRP A 419 -2.49 27.02 -10.70
C TRP A 419 -3.95 27.30 -10.35
N ARG A 420 -4.54 28.37 -10.87
CA ARG A 420 -5.98 28.62 -10.84
C ARG A 420 -6.44 29.14 -12.19
N GLY A 421 -7.68 28.94 -12.52
CA GLY A 421 -8.27 29.49 -13.75
C GLY A 421 -9.57 28.82 -14.15
N PRO A 422 -10.29 29.44 -15.07
CA PRO A 422 -11.46 28.83 -15.69
C PRO A 422 -11.07 27.69 -16.63
N LEU A 423 -12.06 26.85 -17.00
CA LEU A 423 -11.87 25.68 -17.84
C LEU A 423 -11.13 25.97 -19.15
N ASP A 424 -11.49 27.05 -19.85
CA ASP A 424 -10.89 27.46 -21.11
C ASP A 424 -9.41 27.85 -21.00
N GLN A 425 -9.04 28.49 -19.90
CA GLN A 425 -7.62 28.78 -19.62
C GLN A 425 -6.85 27.51 -19.28
N TRP A 426 -7.45 26.57 -18.54
CA TRP A 426 -6.83 25.28 -18.27
C TRP A 426 -6.62 24.48 -19.56
N GLU A 427 -7.60 24.43 -20.44
CA GLU A 427 -7.45 23.79 -21.76
C GLU A 427 -6.30 24.43 -22.56
N SER A 428 -6.23 25.75 -22.61
CA SER A 428 -5.15 26.48 -23.26
C SER A 428 -3.79 26.18 -22.65
N ARG A 429 -3.71 26.11 -21.32
CA ARG A 429 -2.49 25.78 -20.56
C ARG A 429 -2.01 24.37 -20.84
N LEU A 430 -2.90 23.38 -20.84
CA LEU A 430 -2.59 21.99 -21.14
C LEU A 430 -2.12 21.83 -22.58
N ASN A 431 -2.81 22.46 -23.54
CA ASN A 431 -2.37 22.48 -24.94
C ASN A 431 -0.96 23.09 -25.09
N HIS A 432 -0.69 24.17 -24.34
CA HIS A 432 0.61 24.82 -24.37
C HIS A 432 1.73 23.90 -23.80
N TRP A 433 1.47 23.14 -22.74
CA TRP A 433 2.43 22.17 -22.21
C TRP A 433 2.75 21.07 -23.22
N VAL A 434 1.74 20.54 -23.89
CA VAL A 434 1.91 19.49 -24.90
C VAL A 434 2.72 19.99 -26.09
N LEU A 435 2.47 21.21 -26.57
CA LEU A 435 3.13 21.77 -27.76
C LEU A 435 4.55 22.26 -27.49
N HIS A 436 4.82 22.81 -26.32
CA HIS A 436 6.09 23.47 -26.01
C HIS A 436 6.97 22.73 -25.00
N ALA A 437 6.69 21.53 -24.62
CA ALA A 437 7.36 20.58 -23.73
C ALA A 437 8.82 20.96 -23.28
N THR A 438 9.02 22.14 -22.68
CA THR A 438 10.30 22.55 -22.06
C THR A 438 10.53 21.80 -20.76
N GLU A 439 11.78 21.71 -20.27
CA GLU A 439 12.10 21.01 -19.01
C GLU A 439 11.27 21.52 -17.83
N GLU A 440 11.08 22.82 -17.70
CA GLU A 440 10.25 23.43 -16.67
C GLU A 440 8.80 22.95 -16.76
N LYS A 441 8.22 22.94 -17.96
CA LYS A 441 6.83 22.52 -18.18
C LYS A 441 6.63 21.02 -18.01
N LEU A 442 7.64 20.22 -18.36
CA LEU A 442 7.63 18.79 -18.11
C LEU A 442 7.59 18.50 -16.61
N LEU A 443 8.35 19.24 -15.80
CA LEU A 443 8.34 19.11 -14.34
C LEU A 443 6.97 19.50 -13.73
N LEU A 444 6.39 20.63 -14.18
CA LEU A 444 5.05 21.06 -13.77
C LEU A 444 4.00 20.02 -14.12
N ALA A 445 4.06 19.48 -15.34
CA ALA A 445 3.15 18.46 -15.83
C ALA A 445 3.27 17.14 -15.03
N GLN A 446 4.48 16.71 -14.67
CA GLN A 446 4.68 15.52 -13.85
C GLN A 446 3.96 15.60 -12.49
N ASN A 447 3.99 16.76 -11.83
CA ASN A 447 3.23 16.98 -10.60
C ASN A 447 1.74 17.07 -10.86
N PHE A 448 1.32 17.76 -11.92
CA PHE A 448 -0.09 17.90 -12.32
C PHE A 448 -0.78 16.55 -12.55
N PHE A 449 -0.14 15.61 -13.27
CA PHE A 449 -0.72 14.28 -13.52
C PHE A 449 -0.80 13.36 -12.29
N SER A 450 -0.25 13.80 -11.17
CA SER A 450 -0.48 13.19 -9.86
C SER A 450 -1.63 13.88 -9.13
N CYS A 451 -2.56 14.55 -9.84
CA CYS A 451 -3.65 15.27 -9.20
C CYS A 451 -4.81 14.37 -8.78
N ARG A 452 -5.55 14.86 -7.80
CA ARG A 452 -6.77 14.22 -7.31
C ARG A 452 -7.78 15.30 -6.87
N PHE A 453 -9.04 15.09 -7.25
CA PHE A 453 -10.17 15.92 -6.82
C PHE A 453 -10.41 15.76 -5.32
N ILE A 454 -10.62 16.86 -4.61
CA ILE A 454 -10.92 16.88 -3.18
C ILE A 454 -12.34 17.32 -2.93
N THR A 455 -12.72 18.52 -3.41
CA THR A 455 -14.04 19.12 -3.13
C THR A 455 -14.44 20.08 -4.22
N GLY A 456 -15.74 20.40 -4.28
CA GLY A 456 -16.33 21.26 -5.28
C GLY A 456 -17.34 20.56 -6.17
N ASP A 457 -17.61 21.09 -7.37
CA ASP A 457 -18.62 20.55 -8.28
C ASP A 457 -18.12 19.34 -9.07
N ALA A 458 -18.88 18.22 -8.96
CA ALA A 458 -18.55 16.96 -9.63
C ALA A 458 -18.73 17.03 -11.17
N GLY A 459 -19.65 17.83 -11.67
CA GLY A 459 -19.87 18.03 -13.12
C GLY A 459 -18.72 18.79 -13.76
N LEU A 460 -18.22 19.82 -13.08
CA LEU A 460 -17.04 20.55 -13.48
C LEU A 460 -15.80 19.67 -13.45
N HIS A 461 -15.66 18.80 -12.43
CA HIS A 461 -14.61 17.81 -12.38
C HIS A 461 -14.63 16.88 -13.59
N GLN A 462 -15.79 16.31 -13.95
CA GLN A 462 -15.91 15.44 -15.13
C GLN A 462 -15.55 16.17 -16.43
N SER A 463 -16.01 17.42 -16.58
CA SER A 463 -15.68 18.26 -17.72
C SER A 463 -14.17 18.50 -17.84
N PHE A 464 -13.51 18.78 -16.72
CA PHE A 464 -12.08 19.00 -16.67
C PHE A 464 -11.27 17.73 -17.00
N ILE A 465 -11.67 16.57 -16.49
CA ILE A 465 -11.03 15.28 -16.86
C ILE A 465 -11.19 15.02 -18.36
N GLY A 466 -12.36 15.28 -18.96
CA GLY A 466 -12.58 15.16 -20.40
C GLY A 466 -11.65 16.05 -21.23
N ILE A 467 -11.34 17.26 -20.77
CA ILE A 467 -10.35 18.15 -21.41
C ILE A 467 -8.94 17.54 -21.33
N ILE A 468 -8.54 17.00 -20.18
CA ILE A 468 -7.24 16.35 -20.03
C ILE A 468 -7.14 15.16 -20.99
N GLU A 469 -8.14 14.28 -21.00
CA GLU A 469 -8.19 13.11 -21.86
C GLU A 469 -8.09 13.48 -23.33
N SER A 470 -8.90 14.43 -23.81
CA SER A 470 -8.90 14.88 -25.20
C SER A 470 -7.57 15.51 -25.61
N THR A 471 -6.96 16.31 -24.74
CA THR A 471 -5.68 16.99 -25.01
C THR A 471 -4.54 15.98 -25.16
N PHE A 472 -4.50 14.98 -24.29
CA PHE A 472 -3.38 14.02 -24.26
C PHE A 472 -3.58 12.82 -25.18
N HIS A 473 -4.81 12.48 -25.58
CA HIS A 473 -5.06 11.37 -26.49
C HIS A 473 -4.50 11.62 -27.90
N GLN A 474 -4.64 12.83 -28.43
CA GLN A 474 -4.33 13.11 -29.84
C GLN A 474 -2.97 13.80 -30.07
N LYS A 475 -2.46 14.55 -29.11
CA LYS A 475 -1.33 15.46 -29.31
C LYS A 475 -0.07 15.10 -28.51
N ALA A 476 -0.13 14.12 -27.63
CA ALA A 476 0.88 13.90 -26.60
C ALA A 476 2.17 13.20 -27.05
N ARG A 477 2.30 12.73 -28.31
CA ARG A 477 3.44 11.89 -28.73
C ARG A 477 4.80 12.54 -28.51
N ILE A 478 4.96 13.81 -28.87
CA ILE A 478 6.23 14.53 -28.69
C ILE A 478 6.47 14.83 -27.21
N PHE A 479 5.40 15.19 -26.50
CA PHE A 479 5.46 15.45 -25.07
C PHE A 479 5.89 14.20 -24.28
N LEU A 480 5.28 13.05 -24.55
CA LEU A 480 5.62 11.77 -23.92
C LEU A 480 7.04 11.31 -24.28
N TYR A 481 7.45 11.51 -25.53
CA TYR A 481 8.83 11.24 -25.94
C TYR A 481 9.83 12.07 -25.12
N ARG A 482 9.59 13.37 -24.93
CA ARG A 482 10.47 14.21 -24.12
C ARG A 482 10.45 13.85 -22.63
N LEU A 483 9.30 13.45 -22.08
CA LEU A 483 9.23 12.90 -20.72
C LEU A 483 10.05 11.62 -20.59
N SER A 484 9.99 10.73 -21.59
CA SER A 484 10.76 9.48 -21.59
C SER A 484 12.27 9.73 -21.70
N GLU A 485 12.71 10.72 -22.51
CA GLU A 485 14.12 11.12 -22.59
C GLU A 485 14.64 11.69 -21.26
N ASN A 486 13.81 12.46 -20.56
CA ASN A 486 14.16 12.92 -19.21
C ASN A 486 14.36 11.75 -18.24
N GLU A 487 13.48 10.75 -18.30
CA GLU A 487 13.62 9.52 -17.49
C GLU A 487 14.82 8.66 -17.94
N ARG A 488 15.17 8.63 -19.20
CA ARG A 488 16.38 7.96 -19.72
C ARG A 488 17.66 8.58 -19.13
N SER A 489 17.65 9.89 -18.91
CA SER A 489 18.76 10.61 -18.26
C SER A 489 18.82 10.36 -16.76
N ASN A 490 17.72 9.91 -16.15
CA ASN A 490 17.57 9.62 -14.72
C ASN A 490 17.33 8.12 -14.44
N MET A 491 18.01 7.24 -15.19
CA MET A 491 17.89 5.80 -15.00
C MET A 491 18.21 5.39 -13.57
N ILE A 492 17.40 4.49 -13.05
CA ILE A 492 17.67 3.83 -11.78
C ILE A 492 19.01 3.11 -11.90
N PRO A 493 19.99 3.42 -11.05
CA PRO A 493 21.30 2.78 -11.16
C PRO A 493 21.15 1.27 -11.01
N ALA A 494 21.78 0.51 -11.92
CA ALA A 494 21.90 -0.92 -11.76
C ALA A 494 22.71 -1.18 -10.49
N LEU A 495 22.07 -1.75 -9.49
CA LEU A 495 22.76 -2.35 -8.35
C LEU A 495 23.26 -3.72 -8.83
N GLU A 496 24.17 -3.71 -9.82
CA GLU A 496 24.75 -4.92 -10.34
C GLU A 496 25.78 -5.47 -9.35
N GLN A 497 25.53 -6.70 -8.97
CA GLN A 497 26.42 -7.66 -8.31
C GLN A 497 26.58 -7.64 -6.78
N PRO A 498 26.83 -8.84 -6.22
CA PRO A 498 26.82 -9.07 -4.79
C PRO A 498 27.93 -8.29 -4.10
N ILE A 499 27.69 -7.96 -2.88
CA ILE A 499 28.52 -7.46 -1.77
C ILE A 499 30.02 -7.07 -2.07
N ARG A 500 30.70 -7.70 -3.03
CA ARG A 500 32.10 -7.39 -3.41
C ARG A 500 32.26 -6.10 -4.21
N SER A 501 31.24 -5.60 -4.90
CA SER A 501 31.28 -4.32 -5.63
C SER A 501 30.97 -3.11 -4.75
N LEU A 502 30.32 -3.31 -3.60
CA LEU A 502 30.09 -2.28 -2.58
C LEU A 502 31.40 -1.72 -1.99
N PHE A 503 32.55 -2.45 -2.14
CA PHE A 503 33.87 -1.98 -1.75
C PHE A 503 34.55 -1.08 -2.78
N ARG A 504 34.02 -0.97 -4.01
CA ARG A 504 34.51 0.00 -5.00
C ARG A 504 33.61 1.23 -4.97
N ARG A 505 34.03 2.26 -4.23
CA ARG A 505 33.73 3.72 -4.28
C ARG A 505 32.42 4.23 -4.95
N GLN A 506 31.39 3.42 -5.22
CA GLN A 506 30.15 3.86 -5.85
C GLN A 506 29.02 3.94 -4.83
N ARG A 507 28.54 5.16 -4.65
CA ARG A 507 27.38 5.63 -3.88
C ARG A 507 27.07 4.84 -2.61
N LYS A 508 27.69 5.28 -1.50
CA LYS A 508 27.34 4.84 -0.15
C LYS A 508 25.96 5.36 0.32
N GLU A 509 25.40 6.30 -0.41
CA GLU A 509 24.24 7.10 -0.03
C GLU A 509 23.20 7.15 -1.15
N ILE A 510 21.92 6.92 -0.81
CA ILE A 510 20.80 6.96 -1.75
C ILE A 510 19.71 7.89 -1.22
N ASN A 511 19.29 8.85 -2.03
CA ASN A 511 18.05 9.56 -1.79
C ASN A 511 16.88 8.74 -2.34
N ILE A 512 16.10 8.13 -1.44
CA ILE A 512 15.00 7.21 -1.79
C ILE A 512 13.99 7.90 -2.71
N LYS A 513 13.57 9.11 -2.36
CA LYS A 513 12.58 9.86 -3.12
C LYS A 513 13.08 10.16 -4.53
N LYS A 514 14.30 10.69 -4.65
CA LYS A 514 14.88 11.11 -5.94
C LYS A 514 15.28 9.95 -6.84
N HIS A 515 15.86 8.89 -6.25
CA HIS A 515 16.48 7.83 -7.05
C HIS A 515 15.58 6.61 -7.27
N LEU A 516 14.45 6.49 -6.55
CA LEU A 516 13.54 5.36 -6.66
C LEU A 516 12.08 5.78 -6.83
N LEU A 517 11.53 6.57 -5.89
CA LEU A 517 10.12 6.92 -5.94
C LEU A 517 9.77 7.81 -7.15
N PHE A 518 10.59 8.81 -7.47
CA PHE A 518 10.35 9.63 -8.66
C PHE A 518 10.42 8.83 -9.96
N PRO A 519 11.48 8.04 -10.25
CA PRO A 519 11.49 7.17 -11.43
C PRO A 519 10.31 6.20 -11.50
N TYR A 520 9.89 5.62 -10.36
CA TYR A 520 8.70 4.78 -10.29
C TYR A 520 7.44 5.54 -10.74
N HIS A 521 7.16 6.68 -10.12
CA HIS A 521 5.97 7.47 -10.42
C HIS A 521 5.97 8.02 -11.84
N HIS A 522 7.11 8.52 -12.29
CA HIS A 522 7.23 9.09 -13.64
C HIS A 522 7.06 8.01 -14.71
N SER A 523 7.73 6.86 -14.55
CA SER A 523 7.61 5.74 -15.50
C SER A 523 6.18 5.22 -15.57
N LEU A 524 5.54 5.02 -14.41
CA LEU A 524 4.15 4.58 -14.31
C LEU A 524 3.20 5.61 -14.97
N GLN A 525 3.43 6.88 -14.75
CA GLN A 525 2.63 7.97 -15.28
C GLN A 525 2.76 8.08 -16.80
N ILE A 526 3.99 8.05 -17.33
CA ILE A 526 4.24 8.08 -18.78
C ILE A 526 3.54 6.89 -19.44
N LEU A 527 3.76 5.67 -18.93
CA LEU A 527 3.13 4.45 -19.41
C LEU A 527 1.60 4.54 -19.36
N SER A 528 1.05 5.09 -18.28
CA SER A 528 -0.39 5.28 -18.13
C SER A 528 -0.97 6.25 -19.16
N ILE A 529 -0.34 7.41 -19.35
CA ILE A 529 -0.80 8.41 -20.34
C ILE A 529 -0.70 7.86 -21.77
N MET A 530 0.36 7.10 -22.10
CA MET A 530 0.49 6.42 -23.40
C MET A 530 -0.71 5.51 -23.70
N HIS A 531 -1.26 4.91 -22.69
CA HIS A 531 -2.42 4.03 -22.80
C HIS A 531 -3.74 4.72 -22.43
N GLY A 532 -3.80 6.06 -22.46
CA GLY A 532 -5.02 6.84 -22.25
C GLY A 532 -5.52 6.85 -20.78
N ILE A 533 -4.65 6.60 -19.81
CA ILE A 533 -4.95 6.66 -18.37
C ILE A 533 -4.31 7.94 -17.83
N VAL A 534 -5.05 9.03 -17.81
CA VAL A 534 -4.54 10.37 -17.43
C VAL A 534 -4.79 10.70 -15.95
N TYR A 535 -5.65 9.95 -15.26
CA TYR A 535 -6.11 10.22 -13.91
C TYR A 535 -6.14 8.97 -13.05
N GLY A 536 -5.83 9.13 -11.75
CA GLY A 536 -5.85 8.08 -10.75
C GLY A 536 -4.55 7.99 -9.94
N THR A 537 -4.66 7.31 -8.80
CA THR A 537 -3.52 6.98 -7.92
C THR A 537 -2.59 5.95 -8.59
N PRO A 538 -1.36 5.76 -8.10
CA PRO A 538 -0.46 4.73 -8.64
C PRO A 538 -1.07 3.33 -8.66
N LEU A 539 -1.78 2.93 -7.60
CA LEU A 539 -2.45 1.62 -7.53
C LEU A 539 -3.56 1.49 -8.57
N GLU A 540 -4.40 2.52 -8.74
CA GLU A 540 -5.45 2.55 -9.77
C GLU A 540 -4.87 2.53 -11.18
N LYS A 541 -3.74 3.21 -11.41
CA LYS A 541 -3.04 3.20 -12.70
C LYS A 541 -2.48 1.81 -13.02
N LEU A 542 -1.85 1.13 -12.06
CA LEU A 542 -1.38 -0.25 -12.21
C LEU A 542 -2.54 -1.19 -12.54
N GLN A 543 -3.66 -1.08 -11.83
CA GLN A 543 -4.86 -1.87 -12.08
C GLN A 543 -5.38 -1.68 -13.51
N LYS A 544 -5.55 -0.41 -13.94
CA LYS A 544 -6.03 -0.08 -15.31
C LYS A 544 -5.06 -0.52 -16.40
N LEU A 545 -3.74 -0.48 -16.17
CA LEU A 545 -2.73 -0.98 -17.11
C LEU A 545 -2.83 -2.50 -17.25
N HIS A 546 -3.05 -3.22 -16.16
CA HIS A 546 -3.29 -4.66 -16.21
C HIS A 546 -4.59 -4.99 -16.96
N GLU A 547 -5.71 -4.34 -16.64
CA GLU A 547 -7.00 -4.52 -17.33
C GLU A 547 -6.91 -4.27 -18.85
N ARG A 548 -6.00 -3.39 -19.28
CA ARG A 548 -5.70 -3.13 -20.71
C ARG A 548 -4.69 -4.09 -21.32
N GLY A 549 -4.17 -5.06 -20.56
CA GLY A 549 -3.17 -6.03 -21.03
C GLY A 549 -1.77 -5.46 -21.29
N VAL A 550 -1.47 -4.27 -20.75
CA VAL A 550 -0.16 -3.61 -20.90
C VAL A 550 0.88 -4.26 -19.98
N ILE A 551 0.49 -4.67 -18.80
CA ILE A 551 1.30 -5.40 -17.82
C ILE A 551 0.60 -6.69 -17.39
N SER A 552 1.36 -7.73 -17.07
CA SER A 552 0.82 -8.98 -16.54
C SER A 552 0.35 -8.82 -15.09
N GLU A 553 -0.51 -9.71 -14.63
CA GLU A 553 -0.97 -9.73 -13.22
C GLU A 553 0.20 -9.90 -12.25
N ASN A 554 1.13 -10.79 -12.54
CA ASN A 554 2.31 -11.01 -11.69
C ASN A 554 3.16 -9.74 -11.62
N PHE A 555 3.44 -9.09 -12.75
CA PHE A 555 4.22 -7.86 -12.76
C PHE A 555 3.50 -6.71 -12.05
N GLN A 556 2.16 -6.65 -12.11
CA GLN A 556 1.37 -5.70 -11.32
C GLN A 556 1.59 -5.92 -9.82
N LYS A 557 1.49 -7.17 -9.34
CA LYS A 557 1.70 -7.54 -7.93
C LYS A 557 3.13 -7.22 -7.49
N ASP A 558 4.13 -7.63 -8.27
CA ASP A 558 5.54 -7.34 -7.98
C ASP A 558 5.81 -5.84 -7.84
N LEU A 559 5.21 -5.01 -8.70
CA LEU A 559 5.33 -3.55 -8.62
C LEU A 559 4.63 -2.98 -7.38
N GLN A 560 3.47 -3.51 -7.01
CA GLN A 560 2.76 -3.09 -5.79
C GLN A 560 3.58 -3.42 -4.54
N ASP A 561 4.14 -4.63 -4.47
CA ASP A 561 4.94 -5.08 -3.33
C ASP A 561 6.27 -4.31 -3.24
N ALA A 562 6.96 -4.12 -4.36
CA ALA A 562 8.18 -3.33 -4.41
C ALA A 562 7.95 -1.86 -4.00
N ALA A 563 6.88 -1.25 -4.50
CA ALA A 563 6.51 0.12 -4.12
C ALA A 563 6.12 0.21 -2.63
N ALA A 564 5.36 -0.76 -2.11
CA ALA A 564 5.00 -0.84 -0.69
C ALA A 564 6.24 -0.94 0.20
N ALA A 565 7.19 -1.81 -0.13
CA ALA A 565 8.42 -1.97 0.63
C ALA A 565 9.28 -0.70 0.64
N ILE A 566 9.45 -0.04 -0.51
CA ILE A 566 10.23 1.20 -0.63
C ILE A 566 9.53 2.36 0.09
N LEU A 567 8.20 2.51 -0.06
CA LEU A 567 7.41 3.50 0.66
C LEU A 567 7.46 3.25 2.17
N GLY A 568 7.31 2.00 2.62
CA GLY A 568 7.38 1.64 4.03
C GLY A 568 8.71 2.03 4.65
N PHE A 569 9.80 1.71 3.97
CA PHE A 569 11.14 2.09 4.42
C PHE A 569 11.35 3.62 4.43
N TYR A 570 10.87 4.32 3.40
CA TYR A 570 10.93 5.77 3.32
C TYR A 570 10.15 6.42 4.48
N VAL A 571 8.93 5.99 4.72
CA VAL A 571 8.07 6.51 5.79
C VAL A 571 8.68 6.26 7.17
N GLN A 572 9.17 5.05 7.44
CA GLN A 572 9.84 4.73 8.72
C GLN A 572 11.04 5.62 8.98
N LYS A 573 11.88 5.80 7.96
CA LYS A 573 13.08 6.65 8.05
C LYS A 573 12.72 8.11 8.33
N GLU A 574 11.81 8.69 7.55
CA GLU A 574 11.41 10.09 7.70
C GLU A 574 10.64 10.34 9.02
N TRP A 575 9.79 9.38 9.43
CA TRP A 575 9.12 9.43 10.73
C TRP A 575 10.11 9.40 11.90
N GLY A 576 11.13 8.55 11.81
CA GLY A 576 12.23 8.51 12.78
C GLY A 576 13.00 9.84 12.86
N ALA A 577 13.30 10.44 11.70
CA ALA A 577 13.94 11.75 11.62
C ALA A 577 13.05 12.84 12.23
N TYR A 578 11.75 12.86 11.93
CA TYR A 578 10.80 13.79 12.53
C TYR A 578 10.77 13.70 14.06
N LYS A 579 10.66 12.47 14.61
CA LYS A 579 10.63 12.26 16.08
C LYS A 579 11.89 12.69 16.78
N SER A 580 13.04 12.56 16.14
CA SER A 580 14.35 12.97 16.70
C SER A 580 14.69 14.44 16.46
N GLY A 581 13.82 15.20 15.78
CA GLY A 581 14.10 16.58 15.37
C GLY A 581 15.21 16.70 14.30
N ALA A 582 15.53 15.58 13.62
CA ALA A 582 16.53 15.59 12.56
C ALA A 582 15.94 16.13 11.26
N GLU A 583 16.81 16.57 10.35
CA GLU A 583 16.42 17.06 9.04
C GLU A 583 15.81 15.94 8.19
N LEU A 584 14.63 16.21 7.60
CA LEU A 584 13.93 15.30 6.68
C LEU A 584 14.65 15.26 5.31
N GLY A 585 14.47 14.14 4.60
CA GLY A 585 14.98 14.00 3.23
C GLY A 585 16.47 13.67 3.11
N LYS A 586 17.18 13.44 4.24
CA LYS A 586 18.59 13.00 4.21
C LYS A 586 18.77 11.71 3.45
N GLU A 587 19.94 11.52 2.87
CA GLU A 587 20.29 10.32 2.13
C GLU A 587 20.35 9.08 3.05
N LEU A 588 19.99 7.93 2.51
CA LEU A 588 20.10 6.65 3.18
C LEU A 588 21.55 6.14 3.04
N GLN A 589 22.17 5.84 4.16
CA GLN A 589 23.46 5.16 4.20
C GLN A 589 23.24 3.66 4.02
N LEU A 590 23.58 3.12 2.85
CA LEU A 590 23.44 1.68 2.59
C LEU A 590 24.30 0.80 3.51
N THR A 591 25.34 1.37 4.09
CA THR A 591 26.20 0.68 5.06
C THR A 591 25.46 0.30 6.34
N ASN A 592 24.40 1.03 6.69
CA ASN A 592 23.63 0.82 7.92
C ASN A 592 22.52 -0.25 7.77
N LEU A 593 22.32 -0.77 6.56
CA LEU A 593 21.37 -1.83 6.31
C LEU A 593 21.97 -3.20 6.63
N THR A 594 21.16 -4.09 7.19
CA THR A 594 21.51 -5.52 7.32
C THR A 594 21.64 -6.16 5.93
N THR A 595 22.26 -7.31 5.83
CA THR A 595 22.40 -8.05 4.56
C THR A 595 21.04 -8.33 3.95
N ARG A 596 20.07 -8.83 4.73
CA ARG A 596 18.68 -9.07 4.32
C ARG A 596 18.00 -7.82 3.78
N GLN A 597 18.12 -6.70 4.49
CA GLN A 597 17.56 -5.43 4.02
C GLN A 597 18.17 -4.98 2.69
N LYS A 598 19.49 -5.19 2.49
CA LYS A 598 20.16 -4.87 1.22
C LYS A 598 19.62 -5.70 0.06
N GLU A 599 19.41 -6.98 0.28
CA GLU A 599 18.89 -7.89 -0.74
C GLU A 599 17.44 -7.58 -1.12
N GLN A 600 16.56 -7.39 -0.14
CA GLN A 600 15.20 -6.92 -0.38
C GLN A 600 15.18 -5.59 -1.13
N TRP A 601 16.07 -4.68 -0.73
CA TRP A 601 16.23 -3.39 -1.41
C TRP A 601 16.65 -3.55 -2.87
N MET A 602 17.58 -4.47 -3.16
CA MET A 602 18.02 -4.76 -4.53
C MET A 602 16.88 -5.35 -5.38
N LEU A 603 16.15 -6.34 -4.87
CA LEU A 603 15.01 -6.94 -5.55
C LEU A 603 13.96 -5.87 -5.91
N ASN A 604 13.52 -5.09 -4.92
CA ASN A 604 12.51 -4.05 -5.12
C ASN A 604 12.99 -2.96 -6.09
N THR A 605 14.27 -2.58 -6.02
CA THR A 605 14.87 -1.62 -6.96
C THR A 605 14.90 -2.17 -8.39
N ASN A 606 15.20 -3.46 -8.57
CA ASN A 606 15.20 -4.10 -9.87
C ASN A 606 13.78 -4.17 -10.48
N THR A 607 12.76 -4.45 -9.68
CA THR A 607 11.36 -4.44 -10.13
C THR A 607 10.96 -3.05 -10.64
N ILE A 608 11.30 -1.98 -9.91
CA ILE A 608 11.02 -0.61 -10.38
C ILE A 608 11.83 -0.27 -11.64
N LYS A 609 13.08 -0.72 -11.72
CA LYS A 609 13.91 -0.58 -12.93
C LYS A 609 13.30 -1.29 -14.14
N GLN A 610 12.68 -2.46 -13.95
CA GLN A 610 11.97 -3.16 -15.03
C GLN A 610 10.79 -2.33 -15.54
N LEU A 611 10.02 -1.65 -14.68
CA LEU A 611 8.96 -0.73 -15.09
C LEU A 611 9.54 0.42 -15.94
N GLN A 612 10.64 1.04 -15.50
CA GLN A 612 11.30 2.10 -16.26
C GLN A 612 11.80 1.59 -17.62
N THR A 613 12.41 0.41 -17.65
CA THR A 613 12.88 -0.22 -18.90
C THR A 613 11.71 -0.57 -19.82
N HIS A 614 10.62 -1.11 -19.28
CA HIS A 614 9.41 -1.42 -20.02
C HIS A 614 8.80 -0.15 -20.65
N MET A 615 8.66 0.92 -19.89
CA MET A 615 8.20 2.20 -20.39
C MET A 615 9.13 2.74 -21.51
N LEU A 616 10.45 2.68 -21.33
CA LEU A 616 11.43 3.14 -22.32
C LEU A 616 11.48 2.28 -23.58
N SER A 617 11.01 1.04 -23.56
CA SER A 617 10.98 0.15 -24.73
C SER A 617 9.98 0.60 -25.81
N TYR A 618 9.09 1.52 -25.49
CA TYR A 618 8.15 2.12 -26.45
C TYR A 618 8.78 3.27 -27.27
N TYR A 619 10.00 3.70 -26.90
CA TYR A 619 10.75 4.79 -27.53
C TYR A 619 12.19 4.36 -27.84
#